data_9baec9de8e1f99a0a80d15cee9f39248
#
_entry.id   9baec9de8e1f99a0a80d15cee9f39248
#
_cell.length_a   1.000
_cell.length_b   1.000
_cell.length_c   1.000
_cell.angle_alpha   90.00
_cell.angle_beta   90.00
_cell.angle_gamma   90.00
#
_symmetry.space_group_name_H-M   'P 1'
#
loop_
_entity.id
_entity.type
_entity.pdbx_description
1 polymer ?
#
loop_
_entity_poly.entity_id
_entity_poly.type
_entity_poly.pdbx_seq_one_letter_code
_entity_poly.pdbx_strand_id
1 'polypeptide(L)'
;MEEPTPPAARFPTTRWSCVLAAGGRSAPEAGAALAELCAAYWYPVYALIRRRGHDPDTAADLTQDYFARLLEKKTLAAADPDRGRFRAFLRTDCGFFLADARDRAARLKRGGGVTPISIDARDAEGRYLVEPADTLTAERLFDRAWAEALLERALARLAAEYAGSGRAAQFAQLKLALMPGPHAEPYAAIAERLGMTEAAVQEAASRLRRRYRARLREEAAATLHEPDETTVEDEIRDLIASLAR
;
A
#
# COMPACT_ATOMS: atom_id res chain seq x y z
N MET A 1 31.08 -19.88 -27.56
CA MET A 1 29.87 -20.49 -27.00
C MET A 1 29.35 -19.47 -26.00
N GLU A 2 28.44 -18.61 -26.48
CA GLU A 2 27.84 -17.52 -25.68
C GLU A 2 26.78 -18.14 -24.75
N GLU A 3 26.94 -17.96 -23.43
CA GLU A 3 25.90 -18.32 -22.47
C GLU A 3 24.66 -17.47 -22.74
N PRO A 4 23.45 -18.04 -22.79
CA PRO A 4 22.23 -17.27 -22.95
C PRO A 4 22.00 -16.41 -21.72
N THR A 5 22.00 -15.10 -21.89
CA THR A 5 21.54 -14.12 -20.90
C THR A 5 20.15 -14.53 -20.37
N PRO A 6 19.96 -14.70 -19.07
CA PRO A 6 18.65 -15.04 -18.53
C PRO A 6 17.63 -13.98 -18.95
N PRO A 7 16.40 -14.37 -19.35
CA PRO A 7 15.38 -13.41 -19.76
C PRO A 7 15.11 -12.44 -18.59
N ALA A 8 15.19 -11.14 -18.88
CA ALA A 8 14.84 -10.09 -17.93
C ALA A 8 13.47 -10.42 -17.30
N ALA A 9 13.43 -10.49 -15.99
CA ALA A 9 12.22 -10.77 -15.23
C ALA A 9 11.16 -9.73 -15.62
N ARG A 10 10.17 -10.13 -16.44
CA ARG A 10 9.03 -9.29 -16.76
C ARG A 10 8.18 -9.14 -15.51
N PHE A 11 8.26 -7.99 -14.88
CA PHE A 11 7.31 -7.61 -13.84
C PHE A 11 5.90 -7.50 -14.43
N PRO A 12 4.85 -7.94 -13.72
CA PRO A 12 3.47 -7.77 -14.19
C PRO A 12 3.18 -6.29 -14.40
N THR A 13 2.25 -5.98 -15.33
CA THR A 13 1.81 -4.63 -15.69
C THR A 13 1.71 -3.72 -14.47
N THR A 14 2.45 -2.64 -14.42
CA THR A 14 2.51 -1.76 -13.25
C THR A 14 1.18 -1.03 -13.07
N ARG A 15 0.82 -0.73 -11.83
CA ARG A 15 -0.36 0.12 -11.53
C ARG A 15 -0.23 1.49 -12.18
N TRP A 16 0.98 1.97 -12.36
CA TRP A 16 1.32 3.19 -13.11
C TRP A 16 0.90 3.07 -14.58
N SER A 17 1.21 1.95 -15.25
CA SER A 17 0.75 1.69 -16.61
C SER A 17 -0.78 1.63 -16.69
N CYS A 18 -1.45 1.11 -15.64
CA CYS A 18 -2.91 1.09 -15.54
C CYS A 18 -3.48 2.51 -15.33
N VAL A 19 -2.81 3.34 -14.54
CA VAL A 19 -3.16 4.76 -14.35
C VAL A 19 -3.06 5.52 -15.67
N LEU A 20 -1.96 5.35 -16.40
CA LEU A 20 -1.75 5.95 -17.72
C LEU A 20 -2.75 5.42 -18.77
N ALA A 21 -3.03 4.10 -18.76
CA ALA A 21 -4.03 3.50 -19.64
C ALA A 21 -5.45 3.98 -19.35
N ALA A 22 -5.80 4.23 -18.09
CA ALA A 22 -7.09 4.77 -17.68
C ALA A 22 -7.29 6.23 -18.12
N GLY A 23 -6.20 7.00 -18.20
CA GLY A 23 -6.22 8.35 -18.79
C GLY A 23 -6.54 8.36 -20.29
N GLY A 24 -6.36 7.23 -20.99
CA GLY A 24 -6.51 7.11 -22.45
C GLY A 24 -7.62 6.18 -22.97
N ARG A 25 -8.15 5.24 -22.19
CA ARG A 25 -9.09 4.20 -22.68
C ARG A 25 -10.18 3.86 -21.68
N SER A 26 -11.40 3.65 -22.20
CA SER A 26 -12.56 3.07 -21.50
C SER A 26 -12.45 1.54 -21.50
N ALA A 27 -11.60 0.94 -20.70
CA ALA A 27 -11.52 -0.50 -20.59
C ALA A 27 -11.91 -0.98 -19.18
N PRO A 28 -12.66 -2.09 -19.03
CA PRO A 28 -13.01 -2.68 -17.74
C PRO A 28 -11.77 -2.97 -16.87
N GLU A 29 -10.65 -3.32 -17.49
CA GLU A 29 -9.36 -3.56 -16.85
C GLU A 29 -8.78 -2.31 -16.19
N ALA A 30 -9.01 -1.13 -16.76
CA ALA A 30 -8.62 0.15 -16.16
C ALA A 30 -9.41 0.43 -14.87
N GLY A 31 -10.68 0.07 -14.81
CA GLY A 31 -11.53 0.21 -13.62
C GLY A 31 -11.05 -0.65 -12.45
N ALA A 32 -10.70 -1.92 -12.71
CA ALA A 32 -10.19 -2.83 -11.68
C ALA A 32 -8.84 -2.36 -11.12
N ALA A 33 -7.92 -1.95 -11.98
CA ALA A 33 -6.61 -1.44 -11.57
C ALA A 33 -6.71 -0.13 -10.77
N LEU A 34 -7.65 0.74 -11.15
CA LEU A 34 -7.96 1.95 -10.40
C LEU A 34 -8.57 1.64 -9.03
N ALA A 35 -9.47 0.65 -8.93
CA ALA A 35 -10.02 0.20 -7.67
C ALA A 35 -8.93 -0.35 -6.73
N GLU A 36 -8.00 -1.15 -7.25
CA GLU A 36 -6.85 -1.64 -6.49
C GLU A 36 -5.93 -0.51 -6.03
N LEU A 37 -5.71 0.49 -6.88
CA LEU A 37 -4.92 1.67 -6.53
C LEU A 37 -5.61 2.48 -5.43
N CYS A 38 -6.92 2.74 -5.56
CA CYS A 38 -7.70 3.40 -4.52
C CYS A 38 -7.62 2.63 -3.20
N ALA A 39 -7.83 1.32 -3.21
CA ALA A 39 -7.72 0.49 -2.01
C ALA A 39 -6.32 0.55 -1.37
N ALA A 40 -5.26 0.65 -2.20
CA ALA A 40 -3.88 0.73 -1.72
C ALA A 40 -3.55 2.06 -1.05
N TYR A 41 -4.14 3.15 -1.51
CA TYR A 41 -3.81 4.51 -1.09
C TYR A 41 -4.89 5.17 -0.23
N TRP A 42 -6.05 4.52 -0.02
CA TRP A 42 -7.14 5.09 0.72
C TRP A 42 -6.72 5.48 2.15
N TYR A 43 -6.17 4.53 2.91
CA TYR A 43 -5.72 4.79 4.28
C TYR A 43 -4.56 5.81 4.33
N PRO A 44 -3.49 5.74 3.53
CA PRO A 44 -2.48 6.79 3.48
C PRO A 44 -3.02 8.19 3.26
N VAL A 45 -3.98 8.37 2.33
CA VAL A 45 -4.61 9.67 2.07
C VAL A 45 -5.49 10.10 3.25
N TYR A 46 -6.28 9.19 3.82
CA TYR A 46 -7.07 9.45 5.01
C TYR A 46 -6.20 9.91 6.18
N ALA A 47 -5.14 9.19 6.49
CA ALA A 47 -4.21 9.53 7.57
C ALA A 47 -3.54 10.90 7.35
N LEU A 48 -3.17 11.23 6.11
CA LEU A 48 -2.68 12.55 5.73
C LEU A 48 -3.70 13.65 6.06
N ILE A 49 -4.96 13.46 5.69
CA ILE A 49 -6.04 14.43 5.89
C ILE A 49 -6.35 14.57 7.38
N ARG A 50 -6.43 13.45 8.12
CA ARG A 50 -6.61 13.45 9.57
C ARG A 50 -5.48 14.23 10.27
N ARG A 51 -4.24 14.00 9.87
CA ARG A 51 -3.07 14.67 10.46
C ARG A 51 -3.04 16.17 10.17
N ARG A 52 -3.72 16.63 9.12
CA ARG A 52 -3.89 18.06 8.82
C ARG A 52 -5.02 18.72 9.62
N GLY A 53 -5.60 18.01 10.59
CA GLY A 53 -6.52 18.57 11.60
C GLY A 53 -8.00 18.44 11.25
N HIS A 54 -8.36 17.64 10.24
CA HIS A 54 -9.76 17.33 9.95
C HIS A 54 -10.28 16.27 10.93
N ASP A 55 -11.54 16.37 11.34
CA ASP A 55 -12.23 15.34 12.12
C ASP A 55 -12.46 14.07 11.28
N PRO A 56 -12.80 12.92 11.91
CA PRO A 56 -12.94 11.65 11.20
C PRO A 56 -13.93 11.67 10.04
N ASP A 57 -15.10 12.26 10.22
CA ASP A 57 -16.16 12.29 9.21
C ASP A 57 -15.73 13.18 8.03
N THR A 58 -15.25 14.38 8.32
CA THR A 58 -14.70 15.29 7.28
C THR A 58 -13.52 14.65 6.55
N ALA A 59 -12.65 13.93 7.24
CA ALA A 59 -11.51 13.28 6.59
C ALA A 59 -11.94 12.14 5.67
N ALA A 60 -12.96 11.37 6.05
CA ALA A 60 -13.51 10.32 5.20
C ALA A 60 -14.15 10.91 3.93
N ASP A 61 -14.96 11.96 4.08
CA ASP A 61 -15.61 12.66 2.95
C ASP A 61 -14.57 13.25 2.00
N LEU A 62 -13.58 13.96 2.53
CA LEU A 62 -12.50 14.53 1.72
C LEU A 62 -11.65 13.47 1.04
N THR A 63 -11.48 12.30 1.66
CA THR A 63 -10.77 11.17 1.03
C THR A 63 -11.56 10.64 -0.16
N GLN A 64 -12.87 10.44 -0.02
CA GLN A 64 -13.74 10.01 -1.11
C GLN A 64 -13.76 11.04 -2.24
N ASP A 65 -13.95 12.31 -1.93
CA ASP A 65 -13.94 13.40 -2.91
C ASP A 65 -12.61 13.49 -3.65
N TYR A 66 -11.50 13.30 -2.94
CA TYR A 66 -10.18 13.29 -3.55
C TYR A 66 -10.03 12.15 -4.57
N PHE A 67 -10.44 10.93 -4.21
CA PHE A 67 -10.38 9.81 -5.15
C PHE A 67 -11.38 9.97 -6.31
N ALA A 68 -12.58 10.50 -6.07
CA ALA A 68 -13.51 10.80 -7.14
C ALA A 68 -12.90 11.79 -8.16
N ARG A 69 -12.29 12.88 -7.67
CA ARG A 69 -11.56 13.84 -8.52
C ARG A 69 -10.35 13.20 -9.22
N LEU A 70 -9.59 12.36 -8.52
CA LEU A 70 -8.41 11.69 -9.08
C LEU A 70 -8.79 10.78 -10.25
N LEU A 71 -9.97 10.12 -10.16
CA LEU A 71 -10.51 9.27 -11.22
C LEU A 71 -11.02 10.05 -12.42
N GLU A 72 -11.24 11.35 -12.29
CA GLU A 72 -11.52 12.21 -13.45
C GLU A 72 -10.26 12.25 -14.35
N LYS A 73 -10.46 11.97 -15.64
CA LYS A 73 -9.38 11.74 -16.64
C LYS A 73 -8.29 12.83 -16.67
N LYS A 74 -8.63 14.08 -16.27
CA LYS A 74 -7.70 15.21 -16.31
C LYS A 74 -6.63 15.17 -15.23
N THR A 75 -6.97 14.71 -14.03
CA THR A 75 -6.03 14.69 -12.88
C THR A 75 -4.99 13.59 -13.06
N LEU A 76 -5.41 12.41 -13.48
CA LEU A 76 -4.48 11.32 -13.78
C LEU A 76 -3.59 11.58 -15.00
N ALA A 77 -4.09 12.29 -16.01
CA ALA A 77 -3.32 12.69 -17.18
C ALA A 77 -2.21 13.71 -16.83
N ALA A 78 -2.34 14.43 -15.72
CA ALA A 78 -1.31 15.34 -15.23
C ALA A 78 -0.19 14.62 -14.43
N ALA A 79 -0.40 13.37 -14.08
CA ALA A 79 0.60 12.56 -13.43
C ALA A 79 1.66 12.14 -14.46
N ASP A 80 2.86 12.70 -14.30
CA ASP A 80 3.99 12.50 -15.19
C ASP A 80 4.99 11.52 -14.52
N PRO A 81 5.18 10.31 -15.08
CA PRO A 81 6.11 9.34 -14.53
C PRO A 81 7.55 9.82 -14.44
N ASP A 82 7.97 10.71 -15.35
CA ASP A 82 9.32 11.25 -15.41
C ASP A 82 9.60 12.27 -14.29
N ARG A 83 8.53 12.76 -13.63
CA ARG A 83 8.61 13.70 -12.50
C ARG A 83 8.72 13.01 -11.14
N GLY A 84 8.75 11.69 -11.11
CA GLY A 84 8.96 10.93 -9.87
C GLY A 84 7.91 9.88 -9.56
N ARG A 85 7.90 9.45 -8.32
CA ARG A 85 7.07 8.33 -7.85
C ARG A 85 5.61 8.72 -7.73
N PHE A 86 4.72 7.80 -8.07
CA PHE A 86 3.27 8.03 -7.99
C PHE A 86 2.79 8.46 -6.60
N ARG A 87 3.36 7.90 -5.53
CA ARG A 87 3.03 8.31 -4.15
C ARG A 87 3.38 9.77 -3.86
N ALA A 88 4.48 10.27 -4.43
CA ALA A 88 4.88 11.67 -4.27
C ALA A 88 3.91 12.60 -5.00
N PHE A 89 3.46 12.20 -6.20
CA PHE A 89 2.39 12.88 -6.92
C PHE A 89 1.10 12.91 -6.09
N LEU A 90 0.61 11.76 -5.59
CA LEU A 90 -0.60 11.69 -4.77
C LEU A 90 -0.54 12.61 -3.54
N ARG A 91 0.58 12.59 -2.82
CA ARG A 91 0.80 13.42 -1.63
C ARG A 91 0.73 14.90 -1.96
N THR A 92 1.37 15.32 -3.05
CA THR A 92 1.40 16.72 -3.50
C THR A 92 0.03 17.17 -4.02
N ASP A 93 -0.60 16.36 -4.89
CA ASP A 93 -1.92 16.66 -5.46
C ASP A 93 -3.02 16.69 -4.38
N CYS A 94 -2.98 15.78 -3.42
CA CYS A 94 -3.87 15.84 -2.26
C CYS A 94 -3.69 17.14 -1.46
N GLY A 95 -2.45 17.63 -1.34
CA GLY A 95 -2.17 18.94 -0.73
C GLY A 95 -2.88 20.10 -1.45
N PHE A 96 -2.81 20.15 -2.76
CA PHE A 96 -3.53 21.14 -3.57
C PHE A 96 -5.05 20.99 -3.46
N PHE A 97 -5.54 19.75 -3.53
CA PHE A 97 -6.96 19.46 -3.33
C PHE A 97 -7.49 20.00 -2.00
N LEU A 98 -6.77 19.79 -0.90
CA LEU A 98 -7.17 20.29 0.43
C LEU A 98 -7.16 21.82 0.52
N ALA A 99 -6.20 22.47 -0.13
CA ALA A 99 -6.18 23.93 -0.22
C ALA A 99 -7.44 24.45 -0.96
N ASP A 100 -7.74 23.87 -2.12
CA ASP A 100 -8.94 24.21 -2.90
C ASP A 100 -10.24 23.91 -2.14
N ALA A 101 -10.31 22.80 -1.40
CA ALA A 101 -11.47 22.44 -0.59
C ALA A 101 -11.70 23.44 0.55
N ARG A 102 -10.62 23.89 1.20
CA ARG A 102 -10.68 24.92 2.25
C ARG A 102 -11.17 26.24 1.71
N ASP A 103 -10.68 26.66 0.53
CA ASP A 103 -11.11 27.91 -0.11
C ASP A 103 -12.57 27.85 -0.55
N ARG A 104 -13.03 26.70 -1.05
CA ARG A 104 -14.45 26.46 -1.37
C ARG A 104 -15.34 26.49 -0.13
N ALA A 105 -14.93 25.82 0.96
CA ALA A 105 -15.68 25.82 2.22
C ALA A 105 -15.77 27.22 2.85
N ALA A 106 -14.72 28.03 2.73
CA ALA A 106 -14.73 29.43 3.18
C ALA A 106 -15.75 30.27 2.40
N ARG A 107 -15.97 29.97 1.12
CA ARG A 107 -16.98 30.64 0.26
C ARG A 107 -18.40 30.12 0.49
N LEU A 108 -18.57 28.82 0.89
CA LEU A 108 -19.85 28.11 0.95
C LEU A 108 -20.45 28.02 2.35
N LYS A 109 -20.02 28.80 3.35
CA LYS A 109 -20.48 28.75 4.76
C LYS A 109 -22.01 28.83 4.98
N ARG A 110 -22.83 28.18 4.12
CA ARG A 110 -24.28 27.98 4.25
C ARG A 110 -24.71 26.70 3.51
N GLY A 111 -24.90 25.59 4.24
CA GLY A 111 -25.61 24.42 3.74
C GLY A 111 -24.97 23.09 4.17
N GLY A 112 -25.51 22.49 5.22
CA GLY A 112 -25.09 21.16 5.70
C GLY A 112 -25.75 20.05 4.89
N GLY A 113 -24.97 19.09 4.44
CA GLY A 113 -25.42 17.80 3.92
C GLY A 113 -24.89 16.69 4.81
N VAL A 114 -25.72 15.70 5.11
CA VAL A 114 -25.32 14.48 5.86
C VAL A 114 -24.87 13.46 4.83
N THR A 115 -23.59 13.05 4.88
CA THR A 115 -23.02 12.04 3.99
C THR A 115 -22.96 10.67 4.68
N PRO A 116 -23.25 9.55 4.00
CA PRO A 116 -23.17 8.22 4.61
C PRO A 116 -21.71 7.84 4.90
N ILE A 117 -21.44 7.41 6.14
CA ILE A 117 -20.11 6.94 6.56
C ILE A 117 -19.86 5.56 5.96
N SER A 118 -18.76 5.40 5.23
CA SER A 118 -18.34 4.11 4.68
C SER A 118 -17.75 3.21 5.78
N ILE A 119 -17.86 1.89 5.63
CA ILE A 119 -17.29 0.90 6.56
C ILE A 119 -15.75 1.08 6.64
N ASP A 120 -15.11 1.42 5.52
CA ASP A 120 -13.67 1.66 5.43
C ASP A 120 -13.20 2.83 6.31
N ALA A 121 -14.07 3.82 6.55
CA ALA A 121 -13.75 4.98 7.39
C ALA A 121 -13.57 4.60 8.88
N ARG A 122 -14.34 3.64 9.39
CA ARG A 122 -14.23 3.18 10.79
C ARG A 122 -12.95 2.41 11.05
N ASP A 123 -12.57 1.53 10.13
CA ASP A 123 -11.33 0.77 10.21
C ASP A 123 -10.11 1.70 10.10
N ALA A 124 -10.18 2.69 9.23
CA ALA A 124 -9.14 3.69 9.06
C ALA A 124 -8.96 4.57 10.31
N GLU A 125 -10.06 5.00 10.96
CA GLU A 125 -9.95 5.75 12.21
C GLU A 125 -9.40 4.90 13.35
N GLY A 126 -9.80 3.63 13.44
CA GLY A 126 -9.22 2.67 14.38
C GLY A 126 -7.69 2.52 14.20
N ARG A 127 -7.21 2.45 12.96
CA ARG A 127 -5.78 2.45 12.64
C ARG A 127 -5.11 3.77 13.00
N TYR A 128 -5.72 4.90 12.65
CA TYR A 128 -5.18 6.23 12.92
C TYR A 128 -5.00 6.51 14.41
N LEU A 129 -5.92 6.05 15.27
CA LEU A 129 -5.87 6.25 16.72
C LEU A 129 -4.74 5.49 17.41
N VAL A 130 -4.21 4.42 16.81
CA VAL A 130 -3.04 3.68 17.32
C VAL A 130 -1.72 4.30 16.85
N GLU A 131 -1.74 5.23 15.89
CA GLU A 131 -0.54 5.90 15.42
C GLU A 131 0.01 6.86 16.51
N PRO A 132 1.35 6.98 16.66
CA PRO A 132 1.95 7.92 17.61
C PRO A 132 1.49 9.36 17.34
N ALA A 133 0.73 9.93 18.27
CA ALA A 133 0.01 11.18 18.07
C ALA A 133 0.88 12.38 17.70
N ASP A 134 2.14 12.48 18.21
CA ASP A 134 2.86 13.75 18.23
C ASP A 134 4.20 13.82 17.48
N THR A 135 4.67 12.75 16.85
CA THR A 135 6.04 12.70 16.32
C THR A 135 6.17 12.76 14.80
N LEU A 136 5.08 12.50 14.05
CA LEU A 136 5.15 12.41 12.59
C LEU A 136 4.42 13.58 11.92
N THR A 137 5.07 14.18 10.90
CA THR A 137 4.37 15.10 9.99
C THR A 137 3.31 14.35 9.17
N ALA A 138 2.35 15.07 8.59
CA ALA A 138 1.33 14.48 7.74
C ALA A 138 1.93 13.70 6.57
N GLU A 139 3.02 14.21 5.99
CA GLU A 139 3.74 13.58 4.88
C GLU A 139 4.46 12.30 5.31
N ARG A 140 5.08 12.29 6.48
CA ARG A 140 5.73 11.09 7.03
C ARG A 140 4.71 10.01 7.40
N LEU A 141 3.58 10.41 7.96
CA LEU A 141 2.50 9.47 8.27
C LEU A 141 1.93 8.85 6.98
N PHE A 142 1.77 9.63 5.91
CA PHE A 142 1.38 9.11 4.60
C PHE A 142 2.39 8.08 4.08
N ASP A 143 3.69 8.41 4.09
CA ASP A 143 4.73 7.52 3.59
C ASP A 143 4.81 6.21 4.41
N ARG A 144 4.65 6.30 5.74
CA ARG A 144 4.59 5.14 6.64
C ARG A 144 3.35 4.28 6.37
N ALA A 145 2.17 4.89 6.33
CA ALA A 145 0.92 4.19 6.05
C ALA A 145 0.94 3.50 4.66
N TRP A 146 1.57 4.14 3.67
CA TRP A 146 1.80 3.54 2.37
C TRP A 146 2.73 2.32 2.46
N ALA A 147 3.83 2.42 3.21
CA ALA A 147 4.77 1.32 3.39
C ALA A 147 4.10 0.12 4.09
N GLU A 148 3.32 0.37 5.13
CA GLU A 148 2.54 -0.66 5.84
C GLU A 148 1.53 -1.35 4.90
N ALA A 149 0.81 -0.57 4.08
CA ALA A 149 -0.13 -1.11 3.09
C ALA A 149 0.56 -2.01 2.05
N LEU A 150 1.81 -1.73 1.64
CA LEU A 150 2.57 -2.63 0.76
C LEU A 150 2.91 -3.95 1.46
N LEU A 151 3.39 -3.89 2.70
CA LEU A 151 3.72 -5.07 3.50
C LEU A 151 2.50 -5.97 3.71
N GLU A 152 1.36 -5.37 4.07
CA GLU A 152 0.09 -6.08 4.27
C GLU A 152 -0.37 -6.79 2.98
N ARG A 153 -0.30 -6.11 1.82
CA ARG A 153 -0.67 -6.73 0.53
C ARG A 153 0.23 -7.89 0.15
N ALA A 154 1.55 -7.72 0.30
CA ALA A 154 2.49 -8.80 0.05
C ALA A 154 2.19 -10.02 0.94
N LEU A 155 1.85 -9.78 2.20
CA LEU A 155 1.47 -10.82 3.16
C LEU A 155 0.13 -11.47 2.80
N ALA A 156 -0.87 -10.69 2.42
CA ALA A 156 -2.18 -11.19 2.02
C ALA A 156 -2.11 -12.07 0.76
N ARG A 157 -1.33 -11.66 -0.25
CA ARG A 157 -1.09 -12.48 -1.45
C ARG A 157 -0.42 -13.81 -1.10
N LEU A 158 0.56 -13.79 -0.22
CA LEU A 158 1.23 -14.99 0.23
C LEU A 158 0.30 -15.90 1.04
N ALA A 159 -0.58 -15.32 1.88
CA ALA A 159 -1.62 -16.05 2.60
C ALA A 159 -2.60 -16.75 1.63
N ALA A 160 -3.04 -16.05 0.58
CA ALA A 160 -3.93 -16.60 -0.43
C ALA A 160 -3.29 -17.79 -1.20
N GLU A 161 -2.00 -17.71 -1.52
CA GLU A 161 -1.27 -18.82 -2.15
C GLU A 161 -1.20 -20.07 -1.26
N TYR A 162 -0.96 -19.87 0.04
CA TYR A 162 -0.98 -20.97 1.01
C TYR A 162 -2.37 -21.55 1.19
N ALA A 163 -3.41 -20.72 1.23
CA ALA A 163 -4.80 -21.16 1.31
C ALA A 163 -5.19 -21.97 0.07
N GLY A 164 -4.87 -21.48 -1.14
CA GLY A 164 -5.13 -22.18 -2.39
C GLY A 164 -4.42 -23.55 -2.51
N SER A 165 -3.33 -23.75 -1.74
CA SER A 165 -2.62 -25.04 -1.66
C SER A 165 -3.01 -25.89 -0.43
N GLY A 166 -4.10 -25.53 0.28
CA GLY A 166 -4.55 -26.24 1.48
C GLY A 166 -3.65 -26.08 2.71
N ARG A 167 -2.73 -25.10 2.71
CA ARG A 167 -1.73 -24.90 3.77
C ARG A 167 -1.96 -23.63 4.60
N ALA A 168 -3.21 -23.15 4.68
CA ALA A 168 -3.56 -21.94 5.43
C ALA A 168 -3.14 -22.02 6.92
N ALA A 169 -3.39 -23.17 7.59
CA ALA A 169 -3.00 -23.37 8.98
C ALA A 169 -1.47 -23.32 9.16
N GLN A 170 -0.71 -23.90 8.23
CA GLN A 170 0.76 -23.83 8.25
C GLN A 170 1.23 -22.37 8.10
N PHE A 171 0.64 -21.61 7.18
CA PHE A 171 0.98 -20.19 7.01
C PHE A 171 0.69 -19.39 8.28
N ALA A 172 -0.46 -19.61 8.93
CA ALA A 172 -0.84 -18.90 10.15
C ALA A 172 0.20 -19.06 11.28
N GLN A 173 0.85 -20.22 11.37
CA GLN A 173 1.93 -20.45 12.33
C GLN A 173 3.27 -19.89 11.85
N LEU A 174 3.64 -20.14 10.59
CA LEU A 174 4.94 -19.70 10.07
C LEU A 174 5.06 -18.18 9.93
N LYS A 175 3.94 -17.44 9.76
CA LYS A 175 3.99 -15.97 9.70
C LYS A 175 4.53 -15.34 10.98
N LEU A 176 4.40 -16.00 12.14
CA LEU A 176 4.96 -15.56 13.42
C LEU A 176 6.49 -15.54 13.41
N ALA A 177 7.11 -16.32 12.51
CA ALA A 177 8.55 -16.36 12.29
C ALA A 177 9.05 -15.41 11.18
N LEU A 178 8.18 -14.63 10.53
CA LEU A 178 8.59 -13.67 9.47
C LEU A 178 9.41 -12.52 10.03
N MET A 179 9.04 -12.03 11.20
CA MET A 179 9.70 -10.90 11.86
C MET A 179 10.65 -11.42 12.93
N PRO A 180 11.97 -11.44 12.72
CA PRO A 180 12.92 -11.74 13.77
C PRO A 180 12.93 -10.57 14.77
N GLY A 181 12.87 -10.89 16.05
CA GLY A 181 12.92 -9.88 17.10
C GLY A 181 12.88 -10.49 18.49
N PRO A 182 13.05 -9.71 19.56
CA PRO A 182 13.05 -10.22 20.94
C PRO A 182 11.71 -10.86 21.36
N HIS A 183 10.64 -10.61 20.60
CA HIS A 183 9.32 -11.20 20.78
C HIS A 183 8.98 -12.26 19.70
N ALA A 184 9.98 -12.67 18.87
CA ALA A 184 9.79 -13.72 17.89
C ALA A 184 9.50 -15.05 18.60
N GLU A 185 8.49 -15.76 18.15
CA GLU A 185 8.13 -17.03 18.73
C GLU A 185 9.21 -18.08 18.44
N PRO A 186 9.63 -18.86 19.45
CA PRO A 186 10.63 -19.90 19.26
C PRO A 186 10.19 -20.93 18.21
N TYR A 187 11.10 -21.37 17.35
CA TYR A 187 10.77 -22.39 16.34
C TYR A 187 10.29 -23.70 16.97
N ALA A 188 10.76 -24.05 18.17
CA ALA A 188 10.29 -25.21 18.91
C ALA A 188 8.78 -25.16 19.18
N ALA A 189 8.25 -24.00 19.61
CA ALA A 189 6.81 -23.84 19.88
C ALA A 189 5.96 -23.92 18.59
N ILE A 190 6.47 -23.38 17.48
CA ILE A 190 5.82 -23.52 16.16
C ILE A 190 5.86 -24.98 15.69
N ALA A 191 6.95 -25.68 15.92
CA ALA A 191 7.17 -27.09 15.56
C ALA A 191 6.18 -28.01 16.26
N GLU A 192 5.97 -27.81 17.56
CA GLU A 192 4.97 -28.54 18.35
C GLU A 192 3.56 -28.38 17.80
N ARG A 193 3.13 -27.14 17.49
CA ARG A 193 1.78 -26.87 16.93
C ARG A 193 1.59 -27.43 15.52
N LEU A 194 2.65 -27.52 14.73
CA LEU A 194 2.59 -28.03 13.36
C LEU A 194 2.88 -29.54 13.26
N GLY A 195 3.27 -30.20 14.34
CA GLY A 195 3.71 -31.60 14.32
C GLY A 195 4.96 -31.82 13.45
N MET A 196 5.87 -30.85 13.43
CA MET A 196 7.09 -30.83 12.62
C MET A 196 8.33 -30.85 13.51
N THR A 197 9.49 -31.16 12.95
CA THR A 197 10.76 -30.91 13.63
C THR A 197 11.13 -29.44 13.60
N GLU A 198 11.89 -28.97 14.59
CA GLU A 198 12.35 -27.58 14.64
C GLU A 198 13.19 -27.20 13.39
N ALA A 199 14.05 -28.11 12.92
CA ALA A 199 14.81 -27.92 11.68
C ALA A 199 13.89 -27.72 10.45
N ALA A 200 12.81 -28.50 10.37
CA ALA A 200 11.85 -28.38 9.29
C ALA A 200 11.08 -27.04 9.33
N VAL A 201 10.75 -26.54 10.53
CA VAL A 201 10.16 -25.22 10.73
C VAL A 201 11.12 -24.11 10.33
N GLN A 202 12.39 -24.19 10.73
CA GLN A 202 13.43 -23.23 10.37
C GLN A 202 13.59 -23.13 8.85
N GLU A 203 13.62 -24.26 8.15
CA GLU A 203 13.70 -24.31 6.70
C GLU A 203 12.41 -23.74 6.05
N ALA A 204 11.24 -24.10 6.56
CA ALA A 204 9.95 -23.57 6.08
C ALA A 204 9.86 -22.05 6.28
N ALA A 205 10.29 -21.52 7.42
CA ALA A 205 10.35 -20.10 7.71
C ALA A 205 11.33 -19.36 6.77
N SER A 206 12.48 -19.97 6.47
CA SER A 206 13.44 -19.42 5.51
C SER A 206 12.84 -19.33 4.10
N ARG A 207 12.17 -20.39 3.64
CA ARG A 207 11.42 -20.38 2.36
C ARG A 207 10.32 -19.32 2.36
N LEU A 208 9.57 -19.18 3.45
CA LEU A 208 8.51 -18.19 3.59
C LEU A 208 9.07 -16.77 3.49
N ARG A 209 10.18 -16.44 4.18
CA ARG A 209 10.84 -15.12 4.09
C ARG A 209 11.28 -14.80 2.68
N ARG A 210 11.85 -15.78 1.95
CA ARG A 210 12.27 -15.59 0.55
C ARG A 210 11.06 -15.31 -0.35
N ARG A 211 9.96 -16.04 -0.18
CA ARG A 211 8.72 -15.80 -0.93
C ARG A 211 8.10 -14.46 -0.58
N TYR A 212 8.09 -14.09 0.70
CA TYR A 212 7.59 -12.78 1.13
C TYR A 212 8.38 -11.63 0.51
N ARG A 213 9.71 -11.71 0.50
CA ARG A 213 10.55 -10.72 -0.19
C ARG A 213 10.23 -10.64 -1.68
N ALA A 214 10.02 -11.76 -2.34
CA ALA A 214 9.63 -11.77 -3.76
C ALA A 214 8.29 -11.05 -3.98
N ARG A 215 7.27 -11.32 -3.16
CA ARG A 215 5.97 -10.64 -3.24
C ARG A 215 6.08 -9.14 -2.92
N LEU A 216 6.90 -8.76 -1.95
CA LEU A 216 7.14 -7.36 -1.64
C LEU A 216 7.81 -6.63 -2.82
N ARG A 217 8.77 -7.26 -3.49
CA ARG A 217 9.39 -6.70 -4.71
C ARG A 217 8.37 -6.51 -5.82
N GLU A 218 7.45 -7.45 -6.01
CA GLU A 218 6.36 -7.33 -6.99
C GLU A 218 5.41 -6.18 -6.63
N GLU A 219 5.05 -6.03 -5.35
CA GLU A 219 4.22 -4.91 -4.89
C GLU A 219 4.94 -3.56 -5.07
N ALA A 220 6.23 -3.48 -4.76
CA ALA A 220 7.04 -2.29 -4.97
C ALA A 220 7.16 -1.96 -6.48
N ALA A 221 7.46 -2.95 -7.30
CA ALA A 221 7.53 -2.79 -8.75
C ALA A 221 6.22 -2.27 -9.34
N ALA A 222 5.08 -2.72 -8.81
CA ALA A 222 3.75 -2.28 -9.25
C ALA A 222 3.47 -0.78 -8.96
N THR A 223 4.27 -0.11 -8.15
CA THR A 223 4.17 1.33 -7.87
C THR A 223 5.04 2.19 -8.78
N LEU A 224 5.89 1.59 -9.58
CA LEU A 224 6.87 2.26 -10.42
C LEU A 224 6.45 2.26 -11.91
N HIS A 225 6.91 3.27 -12.64
CA HIS A 225 6.88 3.28 -14.09
C HIS A 225 8.16 2.61 -14.59
N GLU A 226 8.03 1.68 -15.54
CA GLU A 226 9.18 0.93 -16.09
C GLU A 226 10.16 0.41 -15.02
N PRO A 227 9.68 -0.45 -14.08
CA PRO A 227 10.51 -0.92 -12.99
C PRO A 227 11.68 -1.77 -13.50
N ASP A 228 12.87 -1.42 -13.08
CA ASP A 228 14.08 -2.23 -13.17
C ASP A 228 14.53 -2.70 -11.78
N GLU A 229 15.59 -3.47 -11.71
CA GLU A 229 16.07 -4.01 -10.44
C GLU A 229 16.53 -2.90 -9.49
N THR A 230 17.17 -1.87 -10.00
CA THR A 230 17.70 -0.74 -9.21
C THR A 230 16.58 0.10 -8.64
N THR A 231 15.60 0.48 -9.44
CA THR A 231 14.47 1.30 -9.01
C THR A 231 13.58 0.57 -8.00
N VAL A 232 13.42 -0.75 -8.15
CA VAL A 232 12.69 -1.59 -7.17
C VAL A 232 13.44 -1.67 -5.84
N GLU A 233 14.76 -1.84 -5.85
CA GLU A 233 15.56 -1.85 -4.62
C GLU A 233 15.55 -0.48 -3.92
N ASP A 234 15.59 0.60 -4.67
CA ASP A 234 15.48 1.96 -4.12
C ASP A 234 14.11 2.19 -3.48
N GLU A 235 13.03 1.69 -4.11
CA GLU A 235 11.67 1.77 -3.54
C GLU A 235 11.54 0.97 -2.23
N ILE A 236 12.15 -0.22 -2.17
CA ILE A 236 12.18 -1.03 -0.94
C ILE A 236 13.01 -0.34 0.14
N ARG A 237 14.13 0.29 -0.20
CA ARG A 237 14.95 1.04 0.75
C ARG A 237 14.18 2.21 1.37
N ASP A 238 13.43 2.95 0.54
CA ASP A 238 12.60 4.05 1.01
C ASP A 238 11.43 3.57 1.88
N LEU A 239 10.83 2.41 1.52
CA LEU A 239 9.82 1.75 2.34
C LEU A 239 10.38 1.46 3.74
N ILE A 240 11.55 0.82 3.83
CA ILE A 240 12.20 0.52 5.12
C ILE A 240 12.49 1.83 5.89
N ALA A 241 13.00 2.86 5.21
CA ALA A 241 13.27 4.15 5.82
C ALA A 241 11.99 4.84 6.36
N SER A 242 10.85 4.64 5.70
CA SER A 242 9.55 5.19 6.14
C SER A 242 9.02 4.49 7.40
N LEU A 243 9.36 3.23 7.62
CA LEU A 243 8.98 2.46 8.81
C LEU A 243 9.90 2.70 10.01
N ALA A 244 11.17 3.03 9.76
CA ALA A 244 12.20 3.18 10.80
C ALA A 244 12.17 4.53 11.54
N ARG A 245 11.32 5.47 11.11
CA ARG A 245 11.20 6.85 11.61
C ARG A 245 9.84 7.08 12.23
#